data_8d65d00f3085fac08754f14cc8b62eed
#
_entry.id   8d65d00f3085fac08754f14cc8b62eed
#
_cell.length_a   1.000
_cell.length_b   1.000
_cell.length_c   1.000
_cell.angle_alpha   90.00
_cell.angle_beta   90.00
_cell.angle_gamma   90.00
#
_symmetry.space_group_name_H-M   'P 1'
#
loop_
_entity.id
_entity.type
_entity.pdbx_description
1 polymer ?
#
loop_
_entity_poly.entity_id
_entity_poly.type
_entity_poly.pdbx_seq_one_letter_code
_entity_poly.pdbx_strand_id
1 'polypeptide(L)'
;MGEDGHTASLFPGTKALAVRDRLITVGNNGTDPRLTFTVPLINQGHKVVFLVSGENKQTALSQVFSADADPHTYPSKFIQPAEGPHWLLDAAAAGGLPDSLK
;
A
#
# COMPACT_ATOMS: atom_id res chain seq x y z
N MET A 1 -3.68 -0.43 5.26
CA MET A 1 -3.28 0.73 4.44
C MET A 1 -3.64 2.02 5.16
N GLY A 2 -2.75 3.00 5.18
CA GLY A 2 -3.02 4.32 5.76
C GLY A 2 -3.80 5.23 4.82
N GLU A 3 -4.24 6.38 5.34
CA GLU A 3 -4.98 7.38 4.56
C GLU A 3 -4.17 7.93 3.38
N ASP A 4 -2.86 7.93 3.50
CA ASP A 4 -1.92 8.38 2.45
C ASP A 4 -1.50 7.27 1.50
N GLY A 5 -2.07 6.08 1.63
CA GLY A 5 -1.74 4.94 0.79
C GLY A 5 -0.52 4.16 1.22
N HIS A 6 0.06 4.47 2.40
CA HIS A 6 1.20 3.68 2.88
C HIS A 6 0.77 2.30 3.37
N THR A 7 1.71 1.37 3.37
CA THR A 7 1.56 0.07 4.00
C THR A 7 2.88 -0.29 4.68
N ALA A 8 2.83 -1.09 5.77
CA ALA A 8 3.98 -1.28 6.65
C ALA A 8 4.51 0.11 7.06
N SER A 9 5.82 0.34 7.00
CA SER A 9 6.37 1.69 7.15
C SER A 9 7.00 2.17 5.84
N LEU A 10 6.33 1.87 4.74
CA LEU A 10 6.67 2.32 3.38
C LEU A 10 5.86 3.58 3.09
N PHE A 11 6.41 4.72 3.48
CA PHE A 11 5.70 6.01 3.39
C PHE A 11 5.92 6.69 2.04
N PRO A 12 4.97 7.53 1.59
CA PRO A 12 5.10 8.23 0.31
C PRO A 12 6.40 9.02 0.19
N GLY A 13 7.05 8.91 -0.96
CA GLY A 13 8.23 9.70 -1.29
C GLY A 13 9.49 9.36 -0.50
N THR A 14 9.53 8.23 0.22
CA THR A 14 10.67 7.89 1.07
C THR A 14 11.62 6.90 0.40
N LYS A 15 12.85 6.86 0.91
CA LYS A 15 13.92 6.00 0.37
C LYS A 15 13.61 4.52 0.49
N ALA A 16 12.84 4.13 1.51
CA ALA A 16 12.50 2.73 1.72
C ALA A 16 11.76 2.12 0.52
N LEU A 17 11.02 2.94 -0.23
CA LEU A 17 10.29 2.47 -1.40
C LEU A 17 11.20 1.93 -2.50
N ALA A 18 12.45 2.39 -2.54
CA ALA A 18 13.42 2.00 -3.58
C ALA A 18 14.31 0.82 -3.17
N VAL A 19 14.24 0.38 -1.93
CA VAL A 19 15.11 -0.70 -1.43
C VAL A 19 14.68 -2.04 -2.04
N ARG A 20 15.63 -2.73 -2.70
CA ARG A 20 15.36 -3.99 -3.41
C ARG A 20 16.33 -5.10 -3.02
N ASP A 21 17.38 -4.80 -2.26
CA ASP A 21 18.50 -5.69 -1.97
C ASP A 21 18.44 -6.33 -0.57
N ARG A 22 17.36 -6.09 0.18
CA ARG A 22 17.22 -6.62 1.53
C ARG A 22 15.77 -6.81 1.91
N LEU A 23 15.53 -7.53 2.99
CA LEU A 23 14.18 -7.88 3.43
C LEU A 23 13.62 -6.85 4.41
N ILE A 24 14.49 -6.25 5.23
CA ILE A 24 14.11 -5.26 6.25
C ILE A 24 14.94 -4.01 6.04
N THR A 25 14.31 -2.86 6.20
CA THR A 25 15.01 -1.58 6.12
C THR A 25 14.37 -0.59 7.09
N VAL A 26 14.87 0.63 7.11
CA VAL A 26 14.30 1.71 7.91
C VAL A 26 13.34 2.50 7.06
N GLY A 27 12.11 2.63 7.53
CA GLY A 27 11.12 3.54 6.97
C GLY A 27 10.99 4.76 7.86
N ASN A 28 10.87 5.93 7.26
CA ASN A 28 10.76 7.17 8.00
C ASN A 28 9.39 7.80 7.81
N ASN A 29 8.72 8.04 8.92
CA ASN A 29 7.50 8.84 8.95
C ASN A 29 7.89 10.23 9.47
N GLY A 30 8.30 11.12 8.56
CA GLY A 30 8.87 12.40 8.95
C GLY A 30 10.21 12.21 9.65
N THR A 31 10.28 12.56 10.94
CA THR A 31 11.50 12.40 11.75
C THR A 31 11.49 11.12 12.57
N ASP A 32 10.47 10.27 12.40
CA ASP A 32 10.27 9.08 13.24
C ASP A 32 10.71 7.83 12.48
N PRO A 33 11.91 7.27 12.77
CA PRO A 33 12.38 6.07 12.08
C PRO A 33 11.68 4.82 12.59
N ARG A 34 11.38 3.90 11.67
CA ARG A 34 10.73 2.63 11.97
C ARG A 34 11.37 1.52 11.15
N LEU A 35 11.35 0.30 11.68
CA LEU A 35 11.70 -0.86 10.87
C LEU A 35 10.51 -1.22 9.98
N THR A 36 10.81 -1.60 8.75
CA THR A 36 9.77 -1.99 7.81
C THR A 36 10.19 -3.19 6.98
N PHE A 37 9.21 -4.01 6.63
CA PHE A 37 9.37 -4.94 5.52
C PHE A 37 9.55 -4.14 4.24
N THR A 38 10.44 -4.61 3.37
CA THR A 38 10.65 -3.98 2.07
C THR A 38 9.58 -4.44 1.07
N VAL A 39 9.47 -3.71 -0.04
CA VAL A 39 8.58 -4.11 -1.14
C VAL A 39 8.87 -5.53 -1.61
N PRO A 40 10.14 -5.92 -1.89
CA PRO A 40 10.38 -7.31 -2.33
C PRO A 40 10.02 -8.36 -1.29
N LEU A 41 10.20 -8.09 0.00
CA LEU A 41 9.79 -9.06 1.01
C LEU A 41 8.28 -9.30 0.98
N ILE A 42 7.49 -8.22 0.97
CA ILE A 42 6.03 -8.36 0.95
C ILE A 42 5.59 -9.07 -0.32
N ASN A 43 6.18 -8.74 -1.46
CA ASN A 43 5.81 -9.32 -2.75
C ASN A 43 6.21 -10.80 -2.90
N GLN A 44 7.06 -11.31 -2.01
CA GLN A 44 7.38 -12.74 -1.95
C GLN A 44 6.35 -13.55 -1.18
N GLY A 45 5.38 -12.90 -0.53
CA GLY A 45 4.33 -13.58 0.20
C GLY A 45 3.48 -14.45 -0.73
N HIS A 46 3.15 -15.65 -0.28
CA HIS A 46 2.28 -16.56 -1.02
C HIS A 46 0.87 -15.98 -1.09
N LYS A 47 0.45 -15.30 -0.03
CA LYS A 47 -0.85 -14.66 0.03
C LYS A 47 -0.69 -13.33 0.76
N VAL A 48 -1.06 -12.25 0.10
CA VAL A 48 -1.04 -10.90 0.69
C VAL A 48 -2.47 -10.38 0.72
N VAL A 49 -2.90 -9.97 1.90
CA VAL A 49 -4.27 -9.48 2.12
C VAL A 49 -4.20 -8.08 2.69
N PHE A 50 -4.86 -7.14 2.04
CA PHE A 50 -5.09 -5.81 2.60
C PHE A 50 -6.45 -5.79 3.29
N LEU A 51 -6.45 -5.36 4.54
CA LEU A 51 -7.66 -5.19 5.33
C LEU A 51 -7.85 -3.69 5.51
N VAL A 52 -8.86 -3.12 4.87
CA VAL A 52 -9.03 -1.66 4.83
C VAL A 52 -10.46 -1.28 5.20
N SER A 53 -10.60 -0.39 6.16
CA SER A 53 -11.90 0.06 6.63
C SER A 53 -11.96 1.57 6.79
N GLY A 54 -13.16 2.13 6.64
CA GLY A 54 -13.45 3.52 6.88
C GLY A 54 -13.44 4.39 5.64
N GLU A 55 -14.31 5.42 5.63
CA GLU A 55 -14.42 6.32 4.48
C GLU A 55 -13.18 7.20 4.28
N ASN A 56 -12.35 7.37 5.33
CA ASN A 56 -11.11 8.13 5.22
C ASN A 56 -10.05 7.43 4.35
N LYS A 57 -10.33 6.21 3.89
CA LYS A 57 -9.45 5.49 2.97
C LYS A 57 -9.87 5.61 1.51
N GLN A 58 -11.02 6.22 1.23
CA GLN A 58 -11.58 6.27 -0.13
C GLN A 58 -10.64 6.89 -1.15
N THR A 59 -10.03 8.04 -0.82
CA THR A 59 -9.12 8.72 -1.74
C THR A 59 -7.92 7.84 -2.08
N ALA A 60 -7.27 7.29 -1.06
CA ALA A 60 -6.09 6.43 -1.28
C ALA A 60 -6.46 5.17 -2.07
N LEU A 61 -7.59 4.53 -1.75
CA LEU A 61 -8.04 3.34 -2.50
C LEU A 61 -8.30 3.66 -3.96
N SER A 62 -8.98 4.77 -4.24
CA SER A 62 -9.24 5.19 -5.62
C SER A 62 -7.95 5.34 -6.41
N GLN A 63 -6.92 5.92 -5.79
CA GLN A 63 -5.63 6.09 -6.43
C GLN A 63 -4.86 4.78 -6.58
N VAL A 64 -4.91 3.93 -5.56
CA VAL A 64 -4.23 2.62 -5.63
C VAL A 64 -4.79 1.76 -6.76
N PHE A 65 -6.10 1.81 -6.99
CA PHE A 65 -6.73 1.07 -8.09
C PHE A 65 -6.69 1.80 -9.42
N SER A 66 -6.24 3.06 -9.44
CA SER A 66 -6.08 3.82 -10.69
C SER A 66 -4.83 3.37 -11.43
N ALA A 67 -4.90 3.25 -12.76
CA ALA A 67 -3.73 2.94 -13.58
C ALA A 67 -2.72 4.09 -13.62
N ASP A 68 -3.17 5.32 -13.39
CA ASP A 68 -2.37 6.52 -13.60
C ASP A 68 -1.61 7.00 -12.39
N ALA A 69 -1.97 6.56 -11.18
CA ALA A 69 -1.36 7.07 -9.96
C ALA A 69 0.06 6.53 -9.77
N ASP A 70 0.93 7.39 -9.23
CA ASP A 70 2.33 7.06 -9.00
C ASP A 70 2.48 6.20 -7.73
N PRO A 71 3.14 5.03 -7.81
CA PRO A 71 3.40 4.21 -6.63
C PRO A 71 4.24 4.92 -5.56
N HIS A 72 5.09 5.87 -5.94
CA HIS A 72 5.86 6.64 -4.96
C HIS A 72 4.97 7.57 -4.15
N THR A 73 3.83 7.97 -4.68
CA THR A 73 2.83 8.78 -3.98
C THR A 73 1.85 7.91 -3.19
N TYR A 74 1.54 6.73 -3.71
CA TYR A 74 0.61 5.78 -3.09
C TYR A 74 1.28 4.41 -2.97
N PRO A 75 2.12 4.21 -1.93
CA PRO A 75 3.02 3.06 -1.85
C PRO A 75 2.35 1.68 -1.89
N SER A 76 1.10 1.56 -1.49
CA SER A 76 0.40 0.28 -1.57
C SER A 76 0.32 -0.25 -3.01
N LYS A 77 0.48 0.61 -4.02
CA LYS A 77 0.56 0.18 -5.43
C LYS A 77 1.79 -0.66 -5.73
N PHE A 78 2.86 -0.56 -4.92
CA PHE A 78 4.04 -1.40 -5.09
C PHE A 78 3.80 -2.85 -4.73
N ILE A 79 2.73 -3.15 -4.01
CA ILE A 79 2.47 -4.50 -3.50
C ILE A 79 1.77 -5.30 -4.60
N GLN A 80 2.57 -6.11 -5.29
CA GLN A 80 2.15 -6.92 -6.44
C GLN A 80 2.74 -8.33 -6.32
N PRO A 81 2.27 -9.14 -5.36
CA PRO A 81 2.71 -10.52 -5.25
C PRO A 81 2.28 -11.31 -6.48
N ALA A 82 2.89 -12.50 -6.70
CA ALA A 82 2.66 -13.30 -7.90
C ALA A 82 1.19 -13.61 -8.16
N GLU A 83 0.41 -13.85 -7.11
CA GLU A 83 -1.02 -14.15 -7.23
C GLU A 83 -1.90 -12.91 -7.13
N GLY A 84 -1.31 -11.73 -7.06
CA GLY A 84 -2.02 -10.48 -6.82
C GLY A 84 -2.41 -10.30 -5.36
N PRO A 85 -2.60 -9.06 -4.89
CA PRO A 85 -3.08 -8.81 -3.54
C PRO A 85 -4.58 -9.04 -3.45
N HIS A 86 -5.04 -9.48 -2.27
CA HIS A 86 -6.45 -9.60 -1.96
C HIS A 86 -6.87 -8.39 -1.12
N TRP A 87 -8.00 -7.81 -1.45
CA TRP A 87 -8.50 -6.62 -0.77
C TRP A 87 -9.80 -6.95 -0.04
N LEU A 88 -9.78 -6.84 1.29
CA LEU A 88 -10.99 -6.94 2.12
C LEU A 88 -11.34 -5.54 2.58
N LEU A 89 -12.45 -5.02 2.06
CA LEU A 89 -12.88 -3.65 2.27
C LEU A 89 -14.27 -3.64 2.89
N ASP A 90 -14.51 -2.72 3.84
CA ASP A 90 -15.89 -2.47 4.23
C ASP A 90 -16.57 -1.52 3.22
N ALA A 91 -17.87 -1.35 3.36
CA ALA A 91 -18.65 -0.52 2.44
C ALA A 91 -18.19 0.95 2.47
N ALA A 92 -17.81 1.45 3.64
CA ALA A 92 -17.34 2.82 3.79
C ALA A 92 -16.04 3.06 3.02
N ALA A 93 -15.08 2.15 3.13
CA ALA A 93 -13.81 2.26 2.39
C ALA A 93 -14.03 2.14 0.89
N ALA A 94 -14.92 1.26 0.46
CA ALA A 94 -15.18 0.99 -0.96
C ALA A 94 -16.04 2.05 -1.63
N GLY A 95 -16.60 3.01 -0.88
CA GLY A 95 -17.58 3.96 -1.41
C GLY A 95 -17.10 4.81 -2.57
N GLY A 96 -15.80 5.06 -2.67
CA GLY A 96 -15.23 5.83 -3.77
C GLY A 96 -14.83 5.02 -4.99
N LEU A 97 -15.00 3.70 -4.97
CA LEU A 97 -14.62 2.84 -6.08
C LEU A 97 -15.74 2.74 -7.11
N PRO A 98 -15.41 2.55 -8.41
CA PRO A 98 -16.44 2.26 -9.42
C PRO A 98 -17.18 0.98 -9.09
N ASP A 99 -18.44 0.91 -9.49
CA ASP A 99 -19.29 -0.27 -9.24
C ASP A 99 -18.68 -1.55 -9.83
N SER A 100 -17.95 -1.44 -10.92
CA SER A 100 -17.28 -2.59 -11.55
C SER A 100 -16.23 -3.26 -10.67
N LEU A 101 -15.76 -2.56 -9.63
CA LEU A 101 -14.75 -3.08 -8.70
C LEU A 101 -15.34 -3.52 -7.36
N LYS A 102 -16.61 -3.26 -7.14
CA LYS A 102 -17.26 -3.61 -5.87
C LYS A 102 -17.76 -5.04 -5.84
#